data_6c47ef83cb301a0676ba796c42cde830
#
_entry.id   6c47ef83cb301a0676ba796c42cde830
#
_cell.length_a   1.000
_cell.length_b   1.000
_cell.length_c   1.000
_cell.angle_alpha   90.00
_cell.angle_beta   90.00
_cell.angle_gamma   90.00
#
_symmetry.space_group_name_H-M   'P 1'
#
loop_
_entity.id
_entity.type
_entity.pdbx_description
1 polymer ?
#
loop_
_entity_poly.entity_id
_entity_poly.type
_entity_poly.pdbx_seq_one_letter_code
_entity_poly.pdbx_strand_id
1 'polypeptide(L)'
;MKLFGRNKKEKNLKFESFPKIERTRVLQGRFVPGVINNGGSHFFINLQVFEDGLVDCWEMVDLELFKKKLNSGWVSPKIPNGKQLSIHHLGSWTVKNGEWLFDKESYFEHIKEVVKDLNPELKNLYNCFGTTTKKVGKTNVSLLGMANGKPVRTEDPENYFSQKHKGDSFHGFQKIDDLNYNLININVFADFRIQISGIEKPELVSIDEFTSLVKDGTISTEIPEDSTVHIYGFGKCTVGTCQYSANIEEKLSEINDIISQLNGDKTTSEICREVYEEYIENPTVRLKDLLKVAYENIPEHLRTYVLGDMDAKDIPVRMIIYGEQEIEKWSHYPISKEKGYELPHLNVPKPKDE
;
A
#
# COMPACT_ATOMS: atom_id res chain seq x y z
N MET A 1 -11.80 31.84 56.25
CA MET A 1 -12.58 30.96 55.35
C MET A 1 -11.61 30.39 54.32
N LYS A 2 -11.10 29.17 54.54
CA LYS A 2 -10.10 28.54 53.69
C LYS A 2 -10.82 27.74 52.61
N LEU A 3 -10.71 28.16 51.36
CA LEU A 3 -11.21 27.42 50.21
C LEU A 3 -10.27 26.22 49.91
N PHE A 4 -10.78 25.04 50.13
CA PHE A 4 -10.12 23.80 49.78
C PHE A 4 -10.09 23.65 48.25
N GLY A 5 -8.94 23.91 47.64
CA GLY A 5 -8.64 23.48 46.28
C GLY A 5 -8.52 21.96 46.26
N ARG A 6 -9.49 21.26 45.68
CA ARG A 6 -9.37 19.85 45.32
C ARG A 6 -8.36 19.76 44.16
N ASN A 7 -7.11 19.44 44.48
CA ASN A 7 -6.17 18.89 43.52
C ASN A 7 -6.78 17.54 43.04
N LYS A 8 -7.43 17.55 41.88
CA LYS A 8 -7.61 16.33 41.12
C LYS A 8 -6.20 15.84 40.78
N LYS A 9 -5.69 14.87 41.52
CA LYS A 9 -4.58 14.04 41.06
C LYS A 9 -5.06 13.40 39.78
N GLU A 10 -4.53 13.86 38.63
CA GLU A 10 -4.60 13.10 37.39
C GLU A 10 -4.07 11.71 37.74
N LYS A 11 -4.95 10.72 37.72
CA LYS A 11 -4.53 9.33 37.75
C LYS A 11 -3.69 9.14 36.50
N ASN A 12 -2.39 8.99 36.66
CA ASN A 12 -1.51 8.51 35.62
C ASN A 12 -2.03 7.12 35.24
N LEU A 13 -2.88 7.06 34.23
CA LEU A 13 -3.36 5.82 33.64
C LEU A 13 -2.12 5.11 33.10
N LYS A 14 -1.75 4.01 33.72
CA LYS A 14 -0.70 3.14 33.21
C LYS A 14 -1.28 2.34 32.06
N PHE A 15 -0.53 2.20 30.99
CA PHE A 15 -0.83 1.25 29.94
C PHE A 15 -0.65 -0.17 30.51
N GLU A 16 -1.76 -0.77 30.93
CA GLU A 16 -1.79 -2.16 31.38
C GLU A 16 -1.93 -3.06 30.15
N SER A 17 -1.04 -4.03 30.04
CA SER A 17 -1.04 -4.97 28.93
C SER A 17 -1.14 -6.41 29.40
N PHE A 18 -1.75 -7.27 28.62
CA PHE A 18 -2.04 -8.66 28.93
C PHE A 18 -1.40 -9.61 27.92
N PRO A 19 -0.82 -10.75 28.34
CA PRO A 19 -0.06 -11.63 27.47
C PRO A 19 -0.89 -12.37 26.41
N LYS A 20 -2.19 -12.50 26.63
CA LYS A 20 -3.11 -13.14 25.68
C LYS A 20 -4.48 -12.50 25.81
N ILE A 21 -4.93 -11.89 24.74
CA ILE A 21 -6.28 -11.41 24.62
C ILE A 21 -6.88 -12.08 23.39
N GLU A 22 -7.94 -12.86 23.59
CA GLU A 22 -8.77 -13.31 22.48
C GLU A 22 -9.54 -12.11 21.94
N ARG A 23 -9.34 -11.82 20.67
CA ARG A 23 -10.11 -10.82 19.96
C ARG A 23 -11.45 -11.43 19.56
N THR A 24 -12.41 -11.36 20.45
CA THR A 24 -13.76 -11.91 20.25
C THR A 24 -14.70 -10.90 19.60
N ARG A 25 -14.25 -9.67 19.40
CA ARG A 25 -15.03 -8.60 18.79
C ARG A 25 -14.21 -7.87 17.71
N VAL A 26 -14.93 -7.18 16.87
CA VAL A 26 -14.37 -6.25 15.89
C VAL A 26 -13.71 -5.09 16.65
N LEU A 27 -12.49 -4.72 16.24
CA LEU A 27 -11.69 -3.69 16.89
C LEU A 27 -11.72 -2.41 16.08
N GLN A 28 -11.77 -1.28 16.79
CA GLN A 28 -11.54 0.02 16.19
C GLN A 28 -10.06 0.25 15.94
N GLY A 29 -9.75 0.89 14.82
CA GLY A 29 -8.40 1.31 14.47
C GLY A 29 -8.40 2.64 13.75
N ARG A 30 -7.27 3.33 13.77
CA ARG A 30 -7.04 4.58 13.06
C ARG A 30 -5.76 4.51 12.26
N PHE A 31 -5.78 5.07 11.05
CA PHE A 31 -4.55 5.24 10.26
C PHE A 31 -3.76 6.44 10.77
N VAL A 32 -2.46 6.26 10.90
CA VAL A 32 -1.50 7.31 11.27
C VAL A 32 -0.36 7.29 10.26
N PRO A 33 -0.05 8.42 9.61
CA PRO A 33 1.08 8.50 8.68
C PRO A 33 2.41 8.16 9.37
N GLY A 34 3.25 7.41 8.70
CA GLY A 34 4.57 7.03 9.21
C GLY A 34 5.53 6.62 8.10
N VAL A 35 6.74 6.31 8.47
CA VAL A 35 7.79 5.87 7.54
C VAL A 35 8.48 4.64 8.07
N ILE A 36 8.69 3.65 7.21
CA ILE A 36 9.55 2.50 7.47
C ILE A 36 10.90 2.72 6.80
N ASN A 37 11.96 2.62 7.56
CA ASN A 37 13.33 2.60 7.03
C ASN A 37 13.81 1.15 6.91
N ASN A 38 13.78 0.63 5.70
CA ASN A 38 14.24 -0.71 5.39
C ASN A 38 15.52 -0.62 4.55
N GLY A 39 16.66 -0.96 5.14
CA GLY A 39 17.94 -0.96 4.46
C GLY A 39 18.40 0.42 3.95
N GLY A 40 17.93 1.53 4.55
CA GLY A 40 18.23 2.90 4.14
C GLY A 40 17.24 3.51 3.15
N SER A 41 16.31 2.73 2.62
CA SER A 41 15.15 3.22 1.86
C SER A 41 14.00 3.54 2.80
N HIS A 42 13.36 4.70 2.60
CA HIS A 42 12.28 5.18 3.47
C HIS A 42 10.95 5.06 2.75
N PHE A 43 10.09 4.19 3.26
CA PHE A 43 8.78 3.90 2.69
C PHE A 43 7.70 4.60 3.51
N PHE A 44 6.94 5.48 2.86
CA PHE A 44 5.73 6.03 3.45
C PHE A 44 4.69 4.93 3.63
N ILE A 45 4.07 4.91 4.79
CA ILE A 45 2.98 3.99 5.12
C ILE A 45 1.92 4.68 5.97
N ASN A 46 0.72 4.14 5.94
CA ASN A 46 -0.31 4.42 6.93
C ASN A 46 -0.27 3.31 7.99
N LEU A 47 0.32 3.61 9.14
CA LEU A 47 0.26 2.72 10.30
C LEU A 47 -1.20 2.51 10.70
N GLN A 48 -1.56 1.27 11.05
CA GLN A 48 -2.86 1.00 11.65
C GLN A 48 -2.70 0.88 13.17
N VAL A 49 -3.25 1.82 13.91
CA VAL A 49 -3.23 1.83 15.37
C VAL A 49 -4.58 1.35 15.88
N PHE A 50 -4.60 0.33 16.71
CA PHE A 50 -5.82 -0.29 17.21
C PHE A 50 -6.09 0.01 18.68
N GLU A 51 -7.37 -0.04 19.08
CA GLU A 51 -7.83 0.21 20.46
C GLU A 51 -7.22 -0.74 21.50
N ASP A 52 -6.75 -1.91 21.10
CA ASP A 52 -6.07 -2.88 21.96
C ASP A 52 -4.55 -2.68 22.06
N GLY A 53 -4.05 -1.53 21.57
CA GLY A 53 -2.65 -1.14 21.65
C GLY A 53 -1.74 -1.80 20.63
N LEU A 54 -2.28 -2.58 19.69
CA LEU A 54 -1.48 -3.08 18.58
C LEU A 54 -1.33 -2.03 17.49
N VAL A 55 -0.16 -2.05 16.86
CA VAL A 55 0.19 -1.18 15.73
C VAL A 55 0.66 -2.07 14.59
N ASP A 56 0.01 -1.94 13.43
CA ASP A 56 0.50 -2.56 12.19
C ASP A 56 1.45 -1.59 11.48
N CYS A 57 2.70 -2.01 11.37
CA CYS A 57 3.79 -1.27 10.72
C CYS A 57 4.59 -2.24 9.83
N TRP A 58 3.94 -2.89 8.84
CA TRP A 58 4.36 -4.07 8.09
C TRP A 58 4.41 -5.35 8.93
N GLU A 59 4.40 -5.20 10.22
CA GLU A 59 4.33 -6.26 11.19
C GLU A 59 3.45 -5.78 12.34
N MET A 60 2.54 -6.62 12.79
CA MET A 60 1.71 -6.33 13.95
C MET A 60 2.54 -6.41 15.22
N VAL A 61 2.64 -5.30 15.96
CA VAL A 61 3.44 -5.19 17.18
C VAL A 61 2.66 -4.52 18.31
N ASP A 62 3.00 -4.82 19.54
CA ASP A 62 2.51 -4.08 20.70
C ASP A 62 3.26 -2.73 20.85
N LEU A 63 2.80 -1.90 21.78
CA LEU A 63 3.40 -0.58 22.03
C LEU A 63 4.88 -0.67 22.48
N GLU A 64 5.27 -1.73 23.21
CA GLU A 64 6.65 -1.89 23.64
C GLU A 64 7.59 -2.22 22.47
N LEU A 65 7.18 -3.15 21.61
CA LEU A 65 7.93 -3.50 20.41
C LEU A 65 7.91 -2.35 19.40
N PHE A 66 6.79 -1.62 19.28
CA PHE A 66 6.72 -0.41 18.47
C PHE A 66 7.75 0.64 18.94
N LYS A 67 7.84 0.89 20.24
CA LYS A 67 8.87 1.77 20.81
C LYS A 67 10.28 1.30 20.48
N LYS A 68 10.56 0.00 20.53
CA LYS A 68 11.85 -0.56 20.13
C LYS A 68 12.14 -0.33 18.66
N LYS A 69 11.14 -0.50 17.76
CA LYS A 69 11.25 -0.22 16.32
C LYS A 69 11.52 1.27 16.05
N LEU A 70 10.88 2.19 16.78
CA LEU A 70 11.19 3.63 16.73
C LEU A 70 12.63 3.93 17.18
N ASN A 71 13.05 3.36 18.30
CA ASN A 71 14.39 3.59 18.84
C ASN A 71 15.48 3.06 17.89
N SER A 72 15.27 1.90 17.28
CA SER A 72 16.18 1.34 16.28
C SER A 72 16.20 2.14 14.98
N GLY A 73 15.21 3.00 14.75
CA GLY A 73 15.05 3.77 13.50
C GLY A 73 14.45 2.94 12.35
N TRP A 74 13.89 1.76 12.63
CA TRP A 74 13.15 0.98 11.64
C TRP A 74 11.79 1.63 11.33
N VAL A 75 11.04 2.08 12.34
CA VAL A 75 9.99 3.08 12.16
C VAL A 75 10.61 4.46 12.37
N SER A 76 10.33 5.40 11.49
CA SER A 76 10.87 6.76 11.54
C SER A 76 9.75 7.78 11.43
N PRO A 77 9.73 8.82 12.30
CA PRO A 77 8.81 9.94 12.17
C PRO A 77 9.31 11.01 11.20
N LYS A 78 10.41 10.76 10.51
CA LYS A 78 11.02 11.71 9.56
C LYS A 78 11.90 10.99 8.53
N ILE A 79 12.10 11.66 7.39
CA ILE A 79 13.04 11.25 6.37
C ILE A 79 14.21 12.23 6.37
N PRO A 80 15.47 11.76 6.50
CA PRO A 80 16.64 12.64 6.44
C PRO A 80 16.81 13.26 5.04
N ASN A 81 17.33 14.47 4.98
CA ASN A 81 17.67 15.15 3.72
C ASN A 81 18.64 14.29 2.90
N GLY A 82 18.44 14.26 1.60
CA GLY A 82 19.21 13.46 0.64
C GLY A 82 18.76 11.96 0.60
N LYS A 83 17.78 11.55 1.39
CA LYS A 83 17.22 10.19 1.35
C LYS A 83 15.98 10.14 0.47
N GLN A 84 15.66 8.92 0.01
CA GLN A 84 14.48 8.68 -0.83
C GLN A 84 13.23 8.55 0.05
N LEU A 85 12.18 9.24 -0.35
CA LEU A 85 10.81 8.98 0.04
C LEU A 85 10.20 8.08 -1.02
N SER A 86 9.92 6.84 -0.67
CA SER A 86 9.24 5.89 -1.56
C SER A 86 7.80 5.70 -1.10
N ILE A 87 6.86 5.82 -2.02
CA ILE A 87 5.42 5.63 -1.77
C ILE A 87 4.96 4.49 -2.66
N HIS A 88 4.42 3.45 -2.02
CA HIS A 88 4.02 2.24 -2.72
C HIS A 88 3.01 2.54 -3.83
N HIS A 89 3.25 1.99 -5.01
CA HIS A 89 2.46 2.20 -6.24
C HIS A 89 2.30 3.67 -6.69
N LEU A 90 3.08 4.61 -6.13
CA LEU A 90 3.10 6.00 -6.57
C LEU A 90 4.45 6.41 -7.15
N GLY A 91 5.53 6.23 -6.38
CA GLY A 91 6.84 6.61 -6.88
C GLY A 91 7.91 6.78 -5.80
N SER A 92 9.03 7.37 -6.20
CA SER A 92 10.17 7.62 -5.30
C SER A 92 10.87 8.93 -5.63
N TRP A 93 11.05 9.77 -4.62
CA TRP A 93 11.62 11.11 -4.72
C TRP A 93 12.72 11.33 -3.69
N THR A 94 13.75 12.07 -4.06
CA THR A 94 14.77 12.51 -3.09
C THR A 94 14.20 13.64 -2.23
N VAL A 95 14.26 13.52 -0.91
CA VAL A 95 13.89 14.59 0.02
C VAL A 95 15.05 15.59 0.09
N LYS A 96 14.85 16.83 -0.37
CA LYS A 96 15.81 17.92 -0.27
C LYS A 96 15.82 18.55 1.13
N ASN A 97 14.61 18.79 1.66
CA ASN A 97 14.41 19.35 2.99
C ASN A 97 13.08 18.85 3.56
N GLY A 98 13.00 18.64 4.88
CA GLY A 98 11.81 18.19 5.54
C GLY A 98 11.56 18.92 6.86
N GLU A 99 10.30 19.31 7.08
CA GLU A 99 9.76 19.85 8.32
C GLU A 99 8.77 18.84 8.90
N TRP A 100 9.19 18.08 9.91
CA TRP A 100 8.43 16.97 10.45
C TRP A 100 7.83 17.37 11.80
N LEU A 101 6.59 16.95 12.06
CA LEU A 101 5.86 17.32 13.29
C LEU A 101 6.39 16.59 14.53
N PHE A 102 7.07 15.45 14.33
CA PHE A 102 7.45 14.59 15.43
C PHE A 102 8.96 14.27 15.44
N ASP A 103 9.50 14.11 16.64
CA ASP A 103 10.65 13.27 16.94
C ASP A 103 10.19 11.87 17.38
N LYS A 104 11.11 11.00 17.80
CA LYS A 104 10.76 9.63 18.19
C LYS A 104 9.88 9.57 19.42
N GLU A 105 10.15 10.41 20.40
CA GLU A 105 9.45 10.47 21.67
C GLU A 105 8.02 11.00 21.46
N SER A 106 7.90 12.15 20.84
CA SER A 106 6.60 12.78 20.56
C SER A 106 5.74 11.94 19.62
N TYR A 107 6.35 11.22 18.67
CA TYR A 107 5.61 10.31 17.80
C TYR A 107 5.07 9.10 18.57
N PHE A 108 5.87 8.54 19.48
CA PHE A 108 5.40 7.47 20.36
C PHE A 108 4.24 7.92 21.26
N GLU A 109 4.35 9.11 21.85
CA GLU A 109 3.25 9.65 22.64
C GLU A 109 1.99 9.91 21.80
N HIS A 110 2.14 10.40 20.57
CA HIS A 110 1.03 10.54 19.64
C HIS A 110 0.33 9.19 19.35
N ILE A 111 1.07 8.12 19.11
CA ILE A 111 0.48 6.77 18.94
C ILE A 111 -0.28 6.34 20.20
N LYS A 112 0.25 6.62 21.41
CA LYS A 112 -0.42 6.33 22.68
C LYS A 112 -1.71 7.14 22.86
N GLU A 113 -1.70 8.41 22.43
CA GLU A 113 -2.90 9.23 22.43
C GLU A 113 -3.97 8.67 21.50
N VAL A 114 -3.60 8.21 20.30
CA VAL A 114 -4.53 7.54 19.39
C VAL A 114 -5.14 6.29 20.03
N VAL A 115 -4.32 5.46 20.71
CA VAL A 115 -4.85 4.30 21.44
C VAL A 115 -5.79 4.75 22.57
N LYS A 116 -5.47 5.82 23.30
CA LYS A 116 -6.30 6.36 24.38
C LYS A 116 -7.62 6.94 23.86
N ASP A 117 -7.61 7.58 22.70
CA ASP A 117 -8.84 8.08 22.05
C ASP A 117 -9.76 6.93 21.69
N LEU A 118 -9.20 5.83 21.15
CA LEU A 118 -9.94 4.63 20.77
C LEU A 118 -10.38 3.79 21.98
N ASN A 119 -9.60 3.81 23.06
CA ASN A 119 -9.79 3.05 24.29
C ASN A 119 -9.48 3.92 25.52
N PRO A 120 -10.40 4.82 25.93
CA PRO A 120 -10.15 5.77 27.01
C PRO A 120 -9.79 5.15 28.35
N GLU A 121 -10.24 3.92 28.60
CA GLU A 121 -9.95 3.19 29.83
C GLU A 121 -8.63 2.41 29.78
N LEU A 122 -7.98 2.32 28.61
CA LEU A 122 -6.76 1.58 28.35
C LEU A 122 -6.82 0.12 28.83
N LYS A 123 -7.98 -0.51 28.65
CA LYS A 123 -8.22 -1.90 29.05
C LYS A 123 -7.85 -2.87 27.93
N ASN A 124 -7.49 -4.08 28.34
CA ASN A 124 -7.24 -5.19 27.41
C ASN A 124 -6.19 -4.88 26.33
N LEU A 125 -5.10 -4.25 26.70
CA LEU A 125 -4.00 -3.99 25.79
C LEU A 125 -3.12 -5.25 25.60
N TYR A 126 -2.67 -5.49 24.37
CA TYR A 126 -1.70 -6.56 24.08
C TYR A 126 -0.29 -6.16 24.55
N ASN A 127 0.48 -7.16 24.98
CA ASN A 127 1.88 -6.97 25.39
C ASN A 127 2.85 -8.04 24.89
N CYS A 128 2.50 -8.84 23.94
CA CYS A 128 3.32 -9.95 23.45
C CYS A 128 3.07 -10.20 21.98
N PHE A 129 3.17 -9.15 21.15
CA PHE A 129 3.00 -9.29 19.72
C PHE A 129 4.27 -8.85 18.99
N GLY A 130 4.56 -9.51 17.89
CA GLY A 130 5.72 -9.27 17.07
C GLY A 130 6.72 -10.43 17.08
N THR A 131 7.69 -10.35 16.20
CA THR A 131 8.75 -11.35 16.12
C THR A 131 9.84 -11.05 17.12
N THR A 132 10.02 -11.93 18.12
CA THR A 132 11.18 -11.87 19.00
C THR A 132 12.22 -12.90 18.57
N THR A 133 13.50 -12.52 18.58
CA THR A 133 14.59 -13.45 18.31
C THR A 133 15.18 -13.94 19.64
N LYS A 134 15.20 -15.24 19.85
CA LYS A 134 15.88 -15.86 21.00
C LYS A 134 17.11 -16.62 20.52
N LYS A 135 18.24 -16.42 21.19
CA LYS A 135 19.43 -17.20 20.92
C LYS A 135 19.33 -18.56 21.57
N VAL A 136 19.33 -19.62 20.77
CA VAL A 136 19.35 -21.02 21.25
C VAL A 136 20.65 -21.64 20.77
N GLY A 137 21.61 -21.79 21.68
CA GLY A 137 22.98 -22.22 21.33
C GLY A 137 23.68 -21.18 20.44
N LYS A 138 24.10 -21.59 19.23
CA LYS A 138 24.71 -20.70 18.22
C LYS A 138 23.71 -20.10 17.23
N THR A 139 22.44 -20.48 17.28
CA THR A 139 21.41 -20.13 16.29
C THR A 139 20.45 -19.10 16.88
N ASN A 140 20.13 -18.07 16.10
CA ASN A 140 19.04 -17.16 16.40
C ASN A 140 17.73 -17.80 15.91
N VAL A 141 16.83 -18.08 16.84
CA VAL A 141 15.49 -18.60 16.54
C VAL A 141 14.49 -17.46 16.66
N SER A 142 13.76 -17.19 15.58
CA SER A 142 12.64 -16.25 15.61
C SER A 142 11.44 -16.90 16.29
N LEU A 143 11.04 -16.33 17.41
CA LEU A 143 9.79 -16.70 18.06
C LEU A 143 8.70 -15.75 17.52
N LEU A 144 7.81 -16.29 16.72
CA LEU A 144 6.60 -15.57 16.36
C LEU A 144 5.80 -15.33 17.64
N GLY A 145 5.56 -14.10 17.97
CA GLY A 145 4.59 -13.74 18.99
C GLY A 145 3.25 -14.37 18.61
N MET A 146 2.70 -15.17 19.51
CA MET A 146 1.43 -15.89 19.25
C MET A 146 0.25 -14.93 19.44
N ALA A 147 0.05 -14.05 18.49
CA ALA A 147 -1.25 -13.42 18.38
C ALA A 147 -2.13 -14.27 17.47
N ASN A 148 -3.19 -14.72 18.02
CA ASN A 148 -4.23 -15.43 17.30
C ASN A 148 -5.04 -14.43 16.47
N GLY A 149 -4.68 -14.30 15.20
CA GLY A 149 -5.47 -13.59 14.21
C GLY A 149 -5.08 -12.14 13.96
N LYS A 150 -5.46 -11.66 12.80
CA LYS A 150 -5.37 -10.25 12.44
C LYS A 150 -6.45 -9.47 13.20
N PRO A 151 -6.17 -8.20 13.57
CA PRO A 151 -7.22 -7.33 14.11
C PRO A 151 -8.37 -7.26 13.11
N VAL A 152 -9.56 -7.51 13.60
CA VAL A 152 -10.79 -7.32 12.83
C VAL A 152 -11.27 -5.90 13.14
N ARG A 153 -11.48 -5.09 12.11
CA ARG A 153 -11.99 -3.73 12.27
C ARG A 153 -13.48 -3.77 12.65
N THR A 154 -13.93 -2.74 13.34
CA THR A 154 -15.35 -2.57 13.61
C THR A 154 -16.11 -2.24 12.33
N GLU A 155 -17.34 -2.72 12.23
CA GLU A 155 -18.29 -2.34 11.18
C GLU A 155 -19.08 -1.07 11.53
N ASP A 156 -18.58 -0.26 12.49
CA ASP A 156 -19.24 0.99 12.85
C ASP A 156 -19.19 2.00 11.68
N PRO A 157 -20.36 2.30 11.08
CA PRO A 157 -20.44 3.12 9.88
C PRO A 157 -20.16 4.59 10.12
N GLU A 158 -20.29 5.07 11.35
CA GLU A 158 -20.08 6.49 11.67
C GLU A 158 -18.59 6.83 11.77
N ASN A 159 -17.78 5.87 12.21
CA ASN A 159 -16.35 6.07 12.43
C ASN A 159 -15.48 5.58 11.28
N TYR A 160 -15.97 4.67 10.45
CA TYR A 160 -15.17 4.03 9.38
C TYR A 160 -15.97 3.82 8.11
N PHE A 161 -16.05 4.85 7.30
CA PHE A 161 -16.71 4.78 6.01
C PHE A 161 -16.21 3.61 5.14
N SER A 162 -14.89 3.40 5.11
CA SER A 162 -14.25 2.31 4.37
C SER A 162 -14.61 0.90 4.82
N GLN A 163 -15.27 0.74 5.97
CA GLN A 163 -15.62 -0.58 6.50
C GLN A 163 -17.02 -1.05 6.14
N LYS A 164 -17.91 -0.12 5.84
CA LYS A 164 -19.24 -0.44 5.28
C LYS A 164 -19.17 -0.88 3.83
N HIS A 165 -18.22 -0.33 3.12
CA HIS A 165 -18.03 -0.57 1.71
C HIS A 165 -16.67 -1.22 1.51
N LYS A 166 -16.62 -2.34 0.81
CA LYS A 166 -15.34 -2.88 0.36
C LYS A 166 -14.66 -1.82 -0.49
N GLY A 167 -13.39 -1.57 -0.21
CA GLY A 167 -12.59 -0.58 -0.91
C GLY A 167 -11.16 -1.04 -1.06
N ASP A 168 -10.48 -0.52 -2.06
CA ASP A 168 -9.04 -0.60 -2.26
C ASP A 168 -8.47 0.80 -2.45
N SER A 169 -7.17 0.99 -2.24
CA SER A 169 -6.61 2.32 -2.23
C SER A 169 -5.22 2.42 -2.86
N PHE A 170 -4.96 3.56 -3.45
CA PHE A 170 -3.65 3.98 -3.93
C PHE A 170 -3.39 5.45 -3.55
N HIS A 171 -2.13 5.89 -3.70
CA HIS A 171 -1.74 7.26 -3.39
C HIS A 171 -1.66 8.11 -4.66
N GLY A 172 -1.83 9.41 -4.48
CA GLY A 172 -1.64 10.44 -5.48
C GLY A 172 -1.26 11.78 -4.85
N PHE A 173 -1.18 12.80 -5.66
CA PHE A 173 -0.95 14.18 -5.22
C PHE A 173 -2.14 15.04 -5.63
N GLN A 174 -2.61 15.86 -4.70
CA GLN A 174 -3.60 16.91 -4.96
C GLN A 174 -2.86 18.26 -5.01
N LYS A 175 -2.99 18.95 -6.11
CA LYS A 175 -2.38 20.26 -6.31
C LYS A 175 -3.04 21.30 -5.40
N ILE A 176 -2.25 22.05 -4.64
CA ILE A 176 -2.65 23.22 -3.86
C ILE A 176 -2.36 24.48 -4.69
N ASP A 177 -1.13 24.56 -5.20
CA ASP A 177 -0.66 25.57 -6.13
C ASP A 177 0.47 24.99 -7.01
N ASP A 178 1.23 25.81 -7.72
CA ASP A 178 2.20 25.33 -8.71
C ASP A 178 3.34 24.47 -8.12
N LEU A 179 3.70 24.66 -6.86
CA LEU A 179 4.78 23.91 -6.19
C LEU A 179 4.36 23.29 -4.86
N ASN A 180 3.08 23.38 -4.47
CA ASN A 180 2.58 22.79 -3.24
C ASN A 180 1.52 21.73 -3.54
N TYR A 181 1.70 20.55 -2.95
CA TYR A 181 0.86 19.38 -3.17
C TYR A 181 0.54 18.69 -1.83
N ASN A 182 -0.69 18.21 -1.68
CA ASN A 182 -1.03 17.26 -0.63
C ASN A 182 -0.71 15.84 -1.11
N LEU A 183 -0.07 15.02 -0.29
CA LEU A 183 -0.06 13.58 -0.48
C LEU A 183 -1.43 13.06 -0.06
N ILE A 184 -2.18 12.52 -1.01
CA ILE A 184 -3.53 12.01 -0.79
C ILE A 184 -3.58 10.50 -0.88
N ASN A 185 -4.57 9.91 -0.20
CA ASN A 185 -4.96 8.52 -0.37
C ASN A 185 -6.32 8.49 -1.08
N ILE A 186 -6.40 7.75 -2.16
CA ILE A 186 -7.55 7.61 -3.04
C ILE A 186 -8.14 6.22 -2.76
N ASN A 187 -9.30 6.18 -2.10
CA ASN A 187 -10.01 4.94 -1.79
C ASN A 187 -11.11 4.73 -2.81
N VAL A 188 -11.02 3.65 -3.58
CA VAL A 188 -12.03 3.22 -4.55
C VAL A 188 -12.96 2.23 -3.88
N PHE A 189 -14.27 2.46 -3.95
CA PHE A 189 -15.27 1.59 -3.34
C PHE A 189 -16.05 0.77 -4.38
N ALA A 190 -16.55 -0.38 -3.94
CA ALA A 190 -17.34 -1.29 -4.78
C ALA A 190 -18.61 -0.65 -5.36
N ASP A 191 -19.10 0.42 -4.77
CA ASP A 191 -20.30 1.18 -5.19
C ASP A 191 -19.99 2.35 -6.13
N PHE A 192 -18.83 2.32 -6.79
CA PHE A 192 -18.37 3.32 -7.76
C PHE A 192 -18.09 4.72 -7.18
N ARG A 193 -17.95 4.84 -5.88
CA ARG A 193 -17.51 6.09 -5.23
C ARG A 193 -16.02 6.06 -4.96
N ILE A 194 -15.43 7.26 -4.93
CA ILE A 194 -14.01 7.47 -4.62
C ILE A 194 -13.92 8.44 -3.45
N GLN A 195 -13.20 8.07 -2.40
CA GLN A 195 -12.88 8.97 -1.31
C GLN A 195 -11.44 9.45 -1.43
N ILE A 196 -11.28 10.76 -1.46
CA ILE A 196 -9.98 11.43 -1.38
C ILE A 196 -9.74 11.78 0.08
N SER A 197 -8.68 11.23 0.66
CA SER A 197 -8.30 11.42 2.06
C SER A 197 -6.80 11.75 2.19
N GLY A 198 -6.30 11.97 3.41
CA GLY A 198 -4.94 12.51 3.61
C GLY A 198 -4.92 14.04 3.57
N ILE A 199 -6.07 14.67 3.67
CA ILE A 199 -6.32 16.11 3.77
C ILE A 199 -7.21 16.39 4.97
N GLU A 200 -7.33 17.65 5.38
CA GLU A 200 -8.09 18.04 6.58
C GLU A 200 -9.57 17.58 6.51
N LYS A 201 -10.19 17.70 5.35
CA LYS A 201 -11.58 17.28 5.12
C LYS A 201 -11.61 16.27 3.98
N PRO A 202 -11.78 14.98 4.26
CA PRO A 202 -11.93 13.99 3.22
C PRO A 202 -13.12 14.30 2.31
N GLU A 203 -12.94 14.10 1.01
CA GLU A 203 -13.94 14.36 -0.02
C GLU A 203 -14.43 13.02 -0.58
N LEU A 204 -15.73 12.96 -0.90
CA LEU A 204 -16.34 11.80 -1.54
C LEU A 204 -16.87 12.24 -2.90
N VAL A 205 -16.36 11.64 -3.96
CA VAL A 205 -16.66 12.01 -5.34
C VAL A 205 -17.09 10.78 -6.16
N SER A 206 -17.76 11.02 -7.28
CA SER A 206 -18.02 10.00 -8.29
C SER A 206 -16.75 9.73 -9.13
N ILE A 207 -16.74 8.65 -9.90
CA ILE A 207 -15.64 8.34 -10.84
C ILE A 207 -15.51 9.46 -11.89
N ASP A 208 -16.62 10.00 -12.39
CA ASP A 208 -16.59 11.06 -13.40
C ASP A 208 -15.99 12.36 -12.85
N GLU A 209 -16.34 12.74 -11.61
CA GLU A 209 -15.73 13.88 -10.93
C GLU A 209 -14.25 13.65 -10.69
N PHE A 210 -13.85 12.46 -10.20
CA PHE A 210 -12.44 12.10 -10.02
C PHE A 210 -11.67 12.16 -11.34
N THR A 211 -12.25 11.61 -12.41
CA THR A 211 -11.64 11.68 -13.75
C THR A 211 -11.47 13.12 -14.24
N SER A 212 -12.41 14.00 -13.90
CA SER A 212 -12.31 15.43 -14.23
C SER A 212 -11.18 16.10 -13.46
N LEU A 213 -11.00 15.79 -12.14
CA LEU A 213 -9.91 16.30 -11.32
C LEU A 213 -8.51 15.82 -11.81
N VAL A 214 -8.45 14.63 -12.40
CA VAL A 214 -7.23 14.15 -13.04
C VAL A 214 -6.98 14.90 -14.35
N LYS A 215 -7.99 15.06 -15.20
CA LYS A 215 -7.86 15.74 -16.51
C LYS A 215 -7.48 17.22 -16.41
N ASP A 216 -7.94 17.91 -15.39
CA ASP A 216 -7.58 19.32 -15.16
C ASP A 216 -6.27 19.51 -14.37
N GLY A 217 -5.63 18.40 -13.98
CA GLY A 217 -4.35 18.40 -13.26
C GLY A 217 -4.44 18.71 -11.78
N THR A 218 -5.66 18.75 -11.20
CA THR A 218 -5.86 18.89 -9.75
C THR A 218 -5.33 17.66 -9.01
N ILE A 219 -5.49 16.46 -9.60
CA ILE A 219 -4.93 15.22 -9.08
C ILE A 219 -3.93 14.64 -10.08
N SER A 220 -2.77 14.25 -9.58
CA SER A 220 -1.65 13.73 -10.37
C SER A 220 -0.89 12.65 -9.59
N THR A 221 -0.09 11.87 -10.30
CA THR A 221 0.94 10.97 -9.72
C THR A 221 2.33 11.53 -9.90
N GLU A 222 2.48 12.62 -10.64
CA GLU A 222 3.73 13.31 -10.91
C GLU A 222 3.68 14.72 -10.35
N ILE A 223 4.81 15.18 -9.84
CA ILE A 223 5.01 16.55 -9.34
C ILE A 223 6.33 17.10 -9.82
N PRO A 224 6.43 18.41 -10.08
CA PRO A 224 7.67 19.07 -10.47
C PRO A 224 8.78 18.89 -9.42
N GLU A 225 10.02 18.93 -9.86
CA GLU A 225 11.16 19.06 -8.94
C GLU A 225 11.04 20.36 -8.14
N ASP A 226 11.51 20.35 -6.90
CA ASP A 226 11.37 21.41 -5.91
C ASP A 226 9.96 21.65 -5.38
N SER A 227 9.02 20.76 -5.69
CA SER A 227 7.70 20.80 -5.07
C SER A 227 7.75 20.48 -3.58
N THR A 228 6.88 21.11 -2.81
CA THR A 228 6.62 20.80 -1.41
C THR A 228 5.44 19.86 -1.30
N VAL A 229 5.68 18.70 -0.71
CA VAL A 229 4.66 17.68 -0.42
C VAL A 229 4.23 17.82 1.04
N HIS A 230 2.96 18.11 1.25
CA HIS A 230 2.30 18.13 2.56
C HIS A 230 1.75 16.74 2.87
N ILE A 231 2.11 16.18 4.00
CA ILE A 231 1.61 14.90 4.52
C ILE A 231 0.78 15.24 5.76
N TYR A 232 -0.53 15.18 5.61
CA TYR A 232 -1.46 15.58 6.66
C TYR A 232 -1.22 14.84 7.98
N GLY A 233 -1.08 15.58 9.09
CA GLY A 233 -0.80 15.02 10.41
C GLY A 233 0.61 14.48 10.61
N PHE A 234 1.56 14.72 9.66
CA PHE A 234 2.92 14.19 9.75
C PHE A 234 4.01 15.22 9.47
N GLY A 235 3.77 16.14 8.54
CA GLY A 235 4.71 17.18 8.18
C GLY A 235 4.68 17.54 6.69
N LYS A 236 5.78 18.12 6.23
CA LYS A 236 5.97 18.44 4.80
C LYS A 236 7.42 18.27 4.41
N CYS A 237 7.68 18.04 3.13
CA CYS A 237 9.04 17.99 2.61
C CYS A 237 9.11 18.57 1.20
N THR A 238 10.23 19.21 0.89
CA THR A 238 10.58 19.59 -0.49
C THR A 238 11.24 18.39 -1.15
N VAL A 239 10.72 17.98 -2.30
CA VAL A 239 11.25 16.85 -3.06
C VAL A 239 12.09 17.32 -4.23
N GLY A 240 13.11 16.55 -4.54
CA GLY A 240 13.97 16.74 -5.69
C GLY A 240 13.71 15.70 -6.76
N THR A 241 14.80 15.17 -7.31
CA THR A 241 14.76 14.21 -8.42
C THR A 241 13.82 13.04 -8.14
N CYS A 242 12.90 12.84 -9.06
CA CYS A 242 12.06 11.65 -9.14
C CYS A 242 12.86 10.50 -9.77
N GLN A 243 12.88 9.34 -9.14
CA GLN A 243 13.48 8.14 -9.73
C GLN A 243 12.51 7.40 -10.65
N TYR A 244 11.27 7.31 -10.22
CA TYR A 244 10.13 6.78 -10.98
C TYR A 244 8.84 7.32 -10.38
N SER A 245 7.82 7.45 -11.19
CA SER A 245 6.45 7.75 -10.78
C SER A 245 5.47 6.85 -11.53
N ALA A 246 4.33 6.57 -10.92
CA ALA A 246 3.23 5.91 -11.59
C ALA A 246 2.61 6.86 -12.63
N ASN A 247 2.01 6.30 -13.66
CA ASN A 247 1.25 7.08 -14.62
C ASN A 247 -0.20 7.22 -14.15
N ILE A 248 -0.75 8.41 -14.12
CA ILE A 248 -2.12 8.66 -13.64
C ILE A 248 -3.19 8.04 -14.56
N GLU A 249 -2.95 7.99 -15.86
CA GLU A 249 -3.86 7.34 -16.81
C GLU A 249 -3.91 5.83 -16.59
N GLU A 250 -2.77 5.23 -16.24
CA GLU A 250 -2.71 3.83 -15.83
C GLU A 250 -3.54 3.59 -14.57
N LYS A 251 -3.44 4.48 -13.56
CA LYS A 251 -4.26 4.41 -12.35
C LYS A 251 -5.75 4.56 -12.62
N LEU A 252 -6.14 5.45 -13.53
CA LEU A 252 -7.53 5.57 -13.97
C LEU A 252 -8.02 4.26 -14.62
N SER A 253 -7.19 3.63 -15.44
CA SER A 253 -7.55 2.36 -16.09
C SER A 253 -7.69 1.19 -15.12
N GLU A 254 -6.97 1.21 -13.97
CA GLU A 254 -7.08 0.20 -12.92
C GLU A 254 -8.39 0.30 -12.12
N ILE A 255 -9.03 1.48 -12.05
CA ILE A 255 -10.21 1.71 -11.20
C ILE A 255 -11.34 0.71 -11.52
N ASN A 256 -11.59 0.43 -12.78
CA ASN A 256 -12.62 -0.52 -13.18
C ASN A 256 -12.29 -1.96 -12.73
N ASP A 257 -11.03 -2.37 -12.83
CA ASP A 257 -10.57 -3.67 -12.35
C ASP A 257 -10.66 -3.77 -10.82
N ILE A 258 -10.32 -2.70 -10.10
CA ILE A 258 -10.50 -2.62 -8.65
C ILE A 258 -11.97 -2.81 -8.28
N ILE A 259 -12.89 -2.12 -8.95
CA ILE A 259 -14.33 -2.22 -8.69
C ILE A 259 -14.85 -3.63 -9.03
N SER A 260 -14.43 -4.20 -10.16
CA SER A 260 -14.79 -5.56 -10.54
C SER A 260 -14.35 -6.55 -9.46
N GLN A 261 -13.09 -6.48 -9.02
CA GLN A 261 -12.57 -7.34 -7.96
C GLN A 261 -13.32 -7.18 -6.63
N LEU A 262 -13.67 -5.95 -6.23
CA LEU A 262 -14.40 -5.68 -5.01
C LEU A 262 -15.82 -6.25 -5.04
N ASN A 263 -16.44 -6.31 -6.21
CA ASN A 263 -17.77 -6.90 -6.44
C ASN A 263 -17.74 -8.43 -6.64
N GLY A 264 -16.54 -9.01 -6.77
CA GLY A 264 -16.37 -10.45 -7.03
C GLY A 264 -16.50 -10.80 -8.51
N ASP A 265 -16.45 -9.79 -9.39
CA ASP A 265 -16.37 -9.96 -10.83
C ASP A 265 -14.91 -10.17 -11.26
N LYS A 266 -14.72 -10.68 -12.46
CA LYS A 266 -13.39 -10.92 -13.01
C LYS A 266 -12.73 -9.63 -13.48
N THR A 267 -11.46 -9.48 -13.14
CA THR A 267 -10.60 -8.44 -13.68
C THR A 267 -10.23 -8.70 -15.13
N THR A 268 -9.76 -7.68 -15.84
CA THR A 268 -9.26 -7.82 -17.23
C THR A 268 -8.14 -8.86 -17.32
N SER A 269 -7.26 -8.92 -16.32
CA SER A 269 -6.18 -9.93 -16.25
C SER A 269 -6.70 -11.35 -16.05
N GLU A 270 -7.74 -11.54 -15.23
CA GLU A 270 -8.36 -12.86 -15.03
C GLU A 270 -9.08 -13.35 -16.30
N ILE A 271 -9.81 -12.46 -16.96
CA ILE A 271 -10.48 -12.77 -18.25
C ILE A 271 -9.43 -13.19 -19.29
N CYS A 272 -8.33 -12.45 -19.39
CA CYS A 272 -7.27 -12.79 -20.34
C CYS A 272 -6.62 -14.14 -20.03
N ARG A 273 -6.42 -14.46 -18.76
CA ARG A 273 -5.85 -15.75 -18.33
C ARG A 273 -6.75 -16.92 -18.70
N GLU A 274 -8.05 -16.79 -18.51
CA GLU A 274 -9.00 -17.83 -18.90
C GLU A 274 -9.00 -18.07 -20.41
N VAL A 275 -9.02 -17.00 -21.21
CA VAL A 275 -8.94 -17.13 -22.68
C VAL A 275 -7.61 -17.75 -23.10
N TYR A 276 -6.51 -17.42 -22.39
CA TYR A 276 -5.21 -18.05 -22.63
C TYR A 276 -5.24 -19.56 -22.34
N GLU A 277 -5.82 -19.97 -21.21
CA GLU A 277 -5.97 -21.38 -20.83
C GLU A 277 -6.83 -22.14 -21.88
N GLU A 278 -7.96 -21.56 -22.29
CA GLU A 278 -8.79 -22.13 -23.37
C GLU A 278 -8.01 -22.29 -24.69
N TYR A 279 -7.20 -21.26 -25.02
CA TYR A 279 -6.37 -21.33 -26.23
C TYR A 279 -5.30 -22.43 -26.13
N ILE A 280 -4.67 -22.61 -25.00
CA ILE A 280 -3.67 -23.68 -24.80
C ILE A 280 -4.31 -25.08 -24.98
N GLU A 281 -5.53 -25.26 -24.48
CA GLU A 281 -6.26 -26.51 -24.61
C GLU A 281 -6.75 -26.74 -26.05
N ASN A 282 -7.24 -25.71 -26.73
CA ASN A 282 -7.80 -25.80 -28.09
C ASN A 282 -7.37 -24.61 -28.96
N PRO A 283 -6.15 -24.63 -29.53
CA PRO A 283 -5.61 -23.50 -30.29
C PRO A 283 -6.34 -23.31 -31.62
N THR A 284 -7.26 -22.34 -31.67
CA THR A 284 -7.97 -21.92 -32.88
C THR A 284 -7.69 -20.46 -33.23
N VAL A 285 -7.91 -20.07 -34.49
CA VAL A 285 -7.77 -18.67 -34.92
C VAL A 285 -8.70 -17.77 -34.11
N ARG A 286 -9.94 -18.20 -33.87
CA ARG A 286 -10.92 -17.47 -33.09
C ARG A 286 -10.44 -17.20 -31.66
N LEU A 287 -9.91 -18.21 -30.94
CA LEU A 287 -9.40 -18.04 -29.58
C LEU A 287 -8.15 -17.18 -29.55
N LYS A 288 -7.29 -17.22 -30.56
CA LYS A 288 -6.17 -16.30 -30.72
C LYS A 288 -6.65 -14.83 -30.79
N ASP A 289 -7.68 -14.55 -31.60
CA ASP A 289 -8.23 -13.20 -31.73
C ASP A 289 -8.90 -12.73 -30.43
N LEU A 290 -9.64 -13.61 -29.76
CA LEU A 290 -10.20 -13.32 -28.43
C LEU A 290 -9.10 -13.06 -27.40
N LEU A 291 -8.02 -13.85 -27.42
CA LEU A 291 -6.87 -13.65 -26.52
C LEU A 291 -6.21 -12.29 -26.77
N LYS A 292 -6.07 -11.88 -28.03
CA LYS A 292 -5.55 -10.58 -28.38
C LYS A 292 -6.40 -9.47 -27.80
N VAL A 293 -7.70 -9.50 -27.98
CA VAL A 293 -8.63 -8.50 -27.44
C VAL A 293 -8.56 -8.47 -25.91
N ALA A 294 -8.59 -9.63 -25.25
CA ALA A 294 -8.51 -9.71 -23.79
C ALA A 294 -7.18 -9.17 -23.26
N TYR A 295 -6.05 -9.47 -23.91
CA TYR A 295 -4.73 -8.98 -23.51
C TYR A 295 -4.59 -7.46 -23.72
N GLU A 296 -5.08 -6.92 -24.84
CA GLU A 296 -5.02 -5.49 -25.14
C GLU A 296 -5.94 -4.64 -24.23
N ASN A 297 -6.99 -5.25 -23.65
CA ASN A 297 -7.84 -4.61 -22.64
C ASN A 297 -7.19 -4.51 -21.25
N ILE A 298 -6.13 -5.26 -20.96
CA ILE A 298 -5.39 -5.11 -19.70
C ILE A 298 -4.64 -3.78 -19.74
N PRO A 299 -4.66 -2.98 -18.64
CA PRO A 299 -3.78 -1.82 -18.50
C PRO A 299 -2.33 -2.19 -18.82
N GLU A 300 -1.65 -1.41 -19.67
CA GLU A 300 -0.37 -1.81 -20.29
C GLU A 300 0.68 -2.24 -19.26
N HIS A 301 0.78 -1.50 -18.16
CA HIS A 301 1.73 -1.76 -17.07
C HIS A 301 1.44 -3.05 -16.28
N LEU A 302 0.20 -3.57 -16.33
CA LEU A 302 -0.19 -4.82 -15.68
C LEU A 302 -0.01 -6.06 -16.57
N ARG A 303 0.15 -5.88 -17.90
CA ARG A 303 0.22 -6.99 -18.89
C ARG A 303 1.32 -7.97 -18.58
N THR A 304 2.47 -7.47 -18.14
CA THR A 304 3.64 -8.30 -17.79
C THR A 304 3.31 -9.41 -16.78
N TYR A 305 2.33 -9.19 -15.90
CA TYR A 305 1.98 -10.11 -14.82
C TYR A 305 0.70 -10.92 -15.10
N VAL A 306 0.17 -10.90 -16.31
CA VAL A 306 -1.09 -11.57 -16.65
C VAL A 306 -1.09 -13.07 -16.35
N LEU A 307 0.04 -13.75 -16.53
CA LEU A 307 0.22 -15.17 -16.18
C LEU A 307 0.77 -15.38 -14.75
N GLY A 308 0.73 -14.34 -13.89
CA GLY A 308 1.30 -14.37 -12.56
C GLY A 308 2.81 -14.11 -12.55
N ASP A 309 3.49 -14.49 -11.46
CA ASP A 309 4.94 -14.26 -11.31
C ASP A 309 5.78 -15.40 -11.90
N MET A 310 5.43 -15.82 -13.14
CA MET A 310 6.21 -16.79 -13.91
C MET A 310 7.47 -16.12 -14.46
N ASP A 311 8.54 -16.88 -14.61
CA ASP A 311 9.81 -16.38 -15.16
C ASP A 311 9.64 -15.82 -16.58
N ALA A 312 8.86 -16.48 -17.43
CA ALA A 312 8.56 -16.03 -18.79
C ALA A 312 7.57 -14.84 -18.85
N LYS A 313 6.96 -14.43 -17.73
CA LYS A 313 5.99 -13.34 -17.66
C LYS A 313 4.86 -13.53 -18.70
N ASP A 314 4.55 -12.48 -19.47
CA ASP A 314 3.54 -12.48 -20.53
C ASP A 314 4.05 -12.95 -21.91
N ILE A 315 5.32 -13.34 -22.01
CA ILE A 315 5.94 -13.72 -23.30
C ILE A 315 5.15 -14.82 -24.03
N PRO A 316 4.64 -15.89 -23.38
CA PRO A 316 3.83 -16.89 -24.08
C PRO A 316 2.58 -16.29 -24.75
N VAL A 317 1.88 -15.38 -24.06
CA VAL A 317 0.70 -14.70 -24.61
C VAL A 317 1.11 -13.86 -25.82
N ARG A 318 2.17 -13.08 -25.69
CA ARG A 318 2.69 -12.19 -26.75
C ARG A 318 3.13 -13.00 -27.98
N MET A 319 3.78 -14.14 -27.78
CA MET A 319 4.18 -15.02 -28.88
C MET A 319 2.98 -15.55 -29.62
N ILE A 320 1.91 -15.94 -28.94
CA ILE A 320 0.67 -16.40 -29.58
C ILE A 320 0.05 -15.25 -30.39
N ILE A 321 -0.04 -14.07 -29.84
CA ILE A 321 -0.75 -12.93 -30.44
C ILE A 321 0.07 -12.29 -31.57
N TYR A 322 1.35 -11.98 -31.30
CA TYR A 322 2.17 -11.14 -32.20
C TYR A 322 3.26 -11.91 -32.95
N GLY A 323 3.53 -13.17 -32.57
CA GLY A 323 4.49 -14.04 -33.26
C GLY A 323 5.72 -14.40 -32.42
N GLU A 324 6.47 -15.39 -32.94
CA GLU A 324 7.59 -16.01 -32.22
C GLU A 324 8.72 -15.03 -31.90
N GLN A 325 8.86 -13.93 -32.63
CA GLN A 325 9.88 -12.90 -32.37
C GLN A 325 9.72 -12.19 -31.01
N GLU A 326 8.54 -12.26 -30.38
CA GLU A 326 8.30 -11.68 -29.06
C GLU A 326 9.16 -12.31 -27.96
N ILE A 327 9.71 -13.50 -28.17
CA ILE A 327 10.66 -14.17 -27.25
C ILE A 327 11.92 -13.32 -27.02
N GLU A 328 12.31 -12.49 -27.99
CA GLU A 328 13.48 -11.62 -27.85
C GLU A 328 13.31 -10.56 -26.77
N LYS A 329 12.07 -10.27 -26.36
CA LYS A 329 11.73 -9.35 -25.26
C LYS A 329 11.85 -9.99 -23.88
N TRP A 330 11.98 -11.32 -23.82
CA TRP A 330 12.24 -11.99 -22.54
C TRP A 330 13.63 -11.66 -22.03
N SER A 331 13.75 -11.24 -20.77
CA SER A 331 15.02 -10.80 -20.17
C SER A 331 16.17 -11.81 -20.31
N HIS A 332 15.87 -13.09 -20.35
CA HIS A 332 16.85 -14.17 -20.55
C HIS A 332 17.43 -14.21 -21.97
N TYR A 333 16.69 -13.76 -22.99
CA TYR A 333 17.12 -13.83 -24.39
C TYR A 333 18.37 -12.98 -24.67
N PRO A 334 18.39 -11.65 -24.37
CA PRO A 334 19.59 -10.85 -24.59
C PRO A 334 20.76 -11.29 -23.72
N ILE A 335 20.53 -11.76 -22.49
CA ILE A 335 21.59 -12.25 -21.59
C ILE A 335 22.24 -13.53 -22.18
N SER A 336 21.43 -14.48 -22.68
CA SER A 336 21.93 -15.71 -23.28
C SER A 336 22.71 -15.41 -24.56
N LYS A 337 22.22 -14.48 -25.38
CA LYS A 337 22.86 -14.06 -26.61
C LYS A 337 24.21 -13.39 -26.34
N GLU A 338 24.30 -12.51 -25.34
CA GLU A 338 25.54 -11.84 -24.95
C GLU A 338 26.60 -12.82 -24.41
N LYS A 339 26.15 -13.78 -23.61
CA LYS A 339 27.04 -14.77 -22.97
C LYS A 339 27.35 -15.99 -23.84
N GLY A 340 26.76 -16.10 -25.04
CA GLY A 340 26.92 -17.25 -25.93
C GLY A 340 26.29 -18.55 -25.39
N TYR A 341 25.27 -18.42 -24.53
CA TYR A 341 24.50 -19.56 -24.04
C TYR A 341 23.46 -20.00 -25.09
N GLU A 342 22.89 -21.18 -24.89
CA GLU A 342 21.72 -21.62 -25.65
C GLU A 342 20.58 -20.61 -25.47
N LEU A 343 19.96 -20.20 -26.59
CA LEU A 343 18.88 -19.22 -26.53
C LEU A 343 17.63 -19.85 -25.87
N PRO A 344 16.95 -19.11 -25.03
CA PRO A 344 15.75 -19.62 -24.37
C PRO A 344 14.68 -19.96 -25.43
N HIS A 345 13.99 -21.05 -25.21
CA HIS A 345 12.92 -21.52 -26.09
C HIS A 345 11.62 -21.71 -25.30
N LEU A 346 10.53 -21.20 -25.84
CA LEU A 346 9.18 -21.38 -25.30
C LEU A 346 8.31 -22.03 -26.40
N ASN A 347 7.66 -23.12 -26.02
CA ASN A 347 6.77 -23.83 -26.92
C ASN A 347 5.34 -23.33 -26.73
N VAL A 348 4.83 -22.57 -27.71
CA VAL A 348 3.44 -22.12 -27.74
C VAL A 348 2.71 -22.78 -28.90
N PRO A 349 1.48 -23.27 -28.70
CA PRO A 349 0.74 -23.92 -29.75
C PRO A 349 0.37 -22.91 -30.85
N LYS A 350 0.44 -23.37 -32.10
CA LYS A 350 -0.03 -22.58 -33.26
C LYS A 350 -1.53 -22.84 -33.50
N PRO A 351 -2.27 -21.82 -33.93
CA PRO A 351 -3.69 -21.99 -34.21
C PRO A 351 -3.87 -23.03 -35.30
N LYS A 352 -4.83 -23.91 -35.13
CA LYS A 352 -5.29 -24.84 -36.14
C LYS A 352 -6.36 -24.13 -36.97
N ASP A 353 -6.32 -24.32 -38.30
CA ASP A 353 -7.40 -23.89 -39.14
C ASP A 353 -8.67 -24.65 -38.77
N GLU A 354 -9.80 -23.95 -38.65
CA GLU A 354 -11.11 -24.52 -38.34
C GLU A 354 -11.64 -25.33 -39.50
#